data_2c5244c47f3a925c128a62cf7952882c
#
_entry.id   2c5244c47f3a925c128a62cf7952882c
#
_cell.length_a   1.000
_cell.length_b   1.000
_cell.length_c   1.000
_cell.angle_alpha   90.00
_cell.angle_beta   90.00
_cell.angle_gamma   90.00
#
_symmetry.space_group_name_H-M   'P 1'
#
loop_
_entity.id
_entity.type
_entity.pdbx_description
1 polymer ?
#
loop_
_entity_poly.entity_id
_entity_poly.type
_entity_poly.pdbx_seq_one_letter_code
_entity_poly.pdbx_strand_id
1 'polypeptide(L)'
;IYGQFIGEDEAGNLPSCFMKLMGATLDFKNVDLSTKIGLEYLDTRIDETTHGNCGPNTAYNNGSYKYTNYDVTLGAPIDTESKSIEIWGTTNISQNKSINYSIKKIIINDTNWSSHRLSSNRQEGWLNKLGMTISTDSFEIQSDLSYQDTPFGNSLHGLSLNLNTIYKF
;
A
#
# COMPACT_ATOMS: atom_id res chain seq x y z
N ILE A 1 -7.81 13.73 -7.94
CA ILE A 1 -8.57 12.86 -7.03
C ILE A 1 -8.89 11.58 -7.80
N TYR A 2 -8.76 10.44 -7.17
CA TYR A 2 -9.11 9.14 -7.71
C TYR A 2 -9.75 8.27 -6.64
N GLY A 3 -10.52 7.26 -7.08
CA GLY A 3 -11.12 6.27 -6.19
C GLY A 3 -11.45 5.01 -6.94
N GLN A 4 -11.36 3.88 -6.25
CA GLN A 4 -11.72 2.57 -6.75
C GLN A 4 -12.52 1.84 -5.69
N PHE A 5 -13.64 1.27 -6.09
CA PHE A 5 -14.44 0.36 -5.28
C PHE A 5 -14.41 -0.99 -5.98
N ILE A 6 -13.92 -2.00 -5.30
CA ILE A 6 -13.78 -3.35 -5.83
C ILE A 6 -14.77 -4.22 -5.08
N GLY A 7 -15.84 -4.66 -5.76
CA GLY A 7 -16.78 -5.63 -5.22
C GLY A 7 -16.27 -7.05 -5.44
N GLU A 8 -16.31 -7.88 -4.43
CA GLU A 8 -15.92 -9.29 -4.53
C GLU A 8 -17.09 -10.22 -4.86
N ASP A 9 -18.30 -9.75 -4.66
CA ASP A 9 -19.52 -10.52 -4.92
C ASP A 9 -20.59 -9.64 -5.57
N GLU A 10 -21.67 -10.24 -6.02
CA GLU A 10 -22.83 -9.53 -6.56
C GLU A 10 -24.11 -9.90 -5.79
N ALA A 11 -24.92 -8.92 -5.53
CA ALA A 11 -26.26 -9.09 -4.98
C ALA A 11 -27.28 -8.37 -5.87
N GLY A 12 -28.20 -9.15 -6.46
CA GLY A 12 -29.23 -8.60 -7.32
C GLY A 12 -28.70 -7.91 -8.59
N ASN A 13 -27.64 -8.44 -9.20
CA ASN A 13 -26.92 -7.89 -10.37
C ASN A 13 -26.17 -6.57 -10.10
N LEU A 14 -25.87 -6.28 -8.85
CA LEU A 14 -25.03 -5.14 -8.47
C LEU A 14 -23.81 -5.65 -7.70
N PRO A 15 -22.62 -5.07 -7.92
CA PRO A 15 -21.45 -5.39 -7.11
C PRO A 15 -21.74 -5.14 -5.62
N SER A 16 -21.24 -6.02 -4.78
CA SER A 16 -21.34 -5.92 -3.32
C SER A 16 -19.98 -6.25 -2.68
N CYS A 17 -19.88 -6.22 -1.35
CA CYS A 17 -18.65 -6.58 -0.64
C CYS A 17 -17.46 -5.70 -1.03
N PHE A 18 -17.61 -4.39 -0.90
CA PHE A 18 -16.66 -3.43 -1.44
C PHE A 18 -15.40 -3.25 -0.57
N MET A 19 -14.26 -3.49 -1.17
CA MET A 19 -12.99 -2.87 -0.78
C MET A 19 -12.90 -1.46 -1.37
N LYS A 20 -12.16 -0.57 -0.70
CA LYS A 20 -12.12 0.86 -1.04
C LYS A 20 -10.68 1.34 -1.16
N LEU A 21 -10.37 1.97 -2.29
CA LEU A 21 -9.16 2.76 -2.47
C LEU A 21 -9.57 4.19 -2.83
N MET A 22 -9.06 5.18 -2.11
CA MET A 22 -9.31 6.59 -2.39
C MET A 22 -8.00 7.36 -2.26
N GLY A 23 -7.81 8.34 -3.12
CA GLY A 23 -6.63 9.16 -3.06
C GLY A 23 -6.78 10.51 -3.75
N ALA A 24 -5.82 11.37 -3.44
CA ALA A 24 -5.67 12.66 -4.07
C ALA A 24 -4.19 12.99 -4.25
N THR A 25 -3.87 13.67 -5.33
CA THR A 25 -2.52 14.18 -5.57
C THR A 25 -2.57 15.67 -5.88
N LEU A 26 -1.55 16.38 -5.43
CA LEU A 26 -1.30 17.78 -5.72
C LEU A 26 0.08 17.92 -6.32
N ASP A 27 0.17 18.65 -7.41
CA ASP A 27 1.42 18.94 -8.11
C ASP A 27 1.75 20.43 -7.96
N PHE A 28 2.93 20.72 -7.41
CA PHE A 28 3.46 22.06 -7.27
C PHE A 28 4.67 22.20 -8.19
N LYS A 29 4.66 23.19 -9.07
CA LYS A 29 5.78 23.46 -9.98
C LYS A 29 6.25 24.89 -9.78
N ASN A 30 7.53 25.05 -9.52
CA ASN A 30 8.25 26.33 -9.58
C ASN A 30 9.41 26.18 -10.58
N VAL A 31 10.12 27.27 -10.89
CA VAL A 31 11.18 27.30 -11.88
C VAL A 31 12.24 26.21 -11.64
N ASP A 32 12.61 25.98 -10.38
CA ASP A 32 13.70 25.08 -9.98
C ASP A 32 13.25 23.81 -9.26
N LEU A 33 11.99 23.74 -8.84
CA LEU A 33 11.47 22.65 -8.02
C LEU A 33 10.13 22.14 -8.56
N SER A 34 10.00 20.82 -8.62
CA SER A 34 8.72 20.19 -8.89
C SER A 34 8.43 19.21 -7.75
N THR A 35 7.34 19.42 -7.04
CA THR A 35 6.91 18.57 -5.93
C THR A 35 5.53 18.01 -6.21
N LYS A 36 5.40 16.69 -6.08
CA LYS A 36 4.13 15.99 -6.08
C LYS A 36 3.88 15.42 -4.69
N ILE A 37 2.71 15.69 -4.12
CA ILE A 37 2.28 15.14 -2.83
C ILE A 37 1.01 14.35 -3.05
N GLY A 38 0.89 13.20 -2.42
CA GLY A 38 -0.29 12.35 -2.46
C GLY A 38 -0.77 11.96 -1.08
N LEU A 39 -2.07 11.78 -0.97
CA LEU A 39 -2.74 11.12 0.14
C LEU A 39 -3.51 9.93 -0.41
N GLU A 40 -3.35 8.76 0.20
CA GLU A 40 -4.05 7.55 -0.17
C GLU A 40 -4.64 6.84 1.05
N TYR A 41 -5.87 6.40 0.92
CA TYR A 41 -6.56 5.55 1.88
C TYR A 41 -6.95 4.24 1.20
N LEU A 42 -6.59 3.13 1.82
CA LEU A 42 -6.94 1.78 1.37
C LEU A 42 -7.64 1.05 2.52
N ASP A 43 -8.78 0.43 2.23
CA ASP A 43 -9.56 -0.37 3.17
C ASP A 43 -10.03 -1.65 2.49
N THR A 44 -9.55 -2.78 2.96
CA THR A 44 -9.91 -4.12 2.46
C THR A 44 -10.87 -4.86 3.39
N ARG A 45 -11.39 -4.18 4.40
CA ARG A 45 -12.40 -4.74 5.29
C ARG A 45 -13.75 -4.77 4.60
N ILE A 46 -14.49 -5.83 4.82
CA ILE A 46 -15.84 -5.99 4.32
C ILE A 46 -16.80 -6.07 5.49
N ASP A 47 -17.43 -4.95 5.77
CA ASP A 47 -18.38 -4.82 6.88
C ASP A 47 -19.81 -5.23 6.49
N GLU A 48 -20.10 -5.34 5.19
CA GLU A 48 -21.41 -5.74 4.68
C GLU A 48 -21.69 -7.22 4.96
N THR A 49 -22.78 -7.52 5.62
CA THR A 49 -23.21 -8.88 5.97
C THR A 49 -24.63 -9.21 5.51
N THR A 50 -25.30 -8.26 4.86
CA THR A 50 -26.74 -8.40 4.49
C THR A 50 -26.97 -8.95 3.11
N HIS A 51 -25.95 -8.92 2.24
CA HIS A 51 -26.08 -9.33 0.84
C HIS A 51 -24.96 -10.29 0.43
N GLY A 52 -25.32 -11.35 -0.29
CA GLY A 52 -24.38 -12.31 -0.84
C GLY A 52 -23.58 -13.07 0.23
N ASN A 53 -22.40 -13.50 -0.12
CA ASN A 53 -21.44 -14.15 0.77
C ASN A 53 -20.44 -13.17 1.37
N CYS A 54 -20.89 -11.95 1.62
CA CYS A 54 -20.08 -10.88 2.19
C CYS A 54 -19.88 -11.04 3.70
N GLY A 55 -18.91 -10.38 4.22
CA GLY A 55 -18.65 -10.24 5.63
C GLY A 55 -17.16 -10.21 5.95
N PRO A 56 -16.82 -10.11 7.21
CA PRO A 56 -15.44 -10.13 7.66
C PRO A 56 -14.69 -11.35 7.13
N ASN A 57 -13.44 -11.12 6.71
CA ASN A 57 -12.51 -12.13 6.18
C ASN A 57 -12.87 -12.73 4.82
N THR A 58 -13.81 -12.16 4.07
CA THR A 58 -14.18 -12.67 2.74
C THR A 58 -13.34 -12.08 1.61
N ALA A 59 -12.82 -10.86 1.75
CA ALA A 59 -11.94 -10.26 0.74
C ALA A 59 -10.76 -11.17 0.39
N TYR A 60 -10.55 -11.45 -0.89
CA TYR A 60 -9.51 -12.35 -1.42
C TYR A 60 -9.60 -13.82 -0.96
N ASN A 61 -10.67 -14.22 -0.28
CA ASN A 61 -10.84 -15.54 0.33
C ASN A 61 -11.99 -16.35 -0.28
N ASN A 62 -12.26 -16.16 -1.56
CA ASN A 62 -13.26 -17.00 -2.25
C ASN A 62 -12.88 -18.48 -2.14
N GLY A 63 -13.81 -19.32 -1.68
CA GLY A 63 -13.57 -20.74 -1.46
C GLY A 63 -13.29 -21.54 -2.72
N SER A 64 -13.79 -21.09 -3.88
CA SER A 64 -13.60 -21.74 -5.18
C SER A 64 -12.40 -21.17 -5.96
N TYR A 65 -12.12 -19.90 -5.81
CA TYR A 65 -11.06 -19.19 -6.53
C TYR A 65 -10.34 -18.26 -5.58
N LYS A 66 -9.24 -18.73 -4.99
CA LYS A 66 -8.40 -17.89 -4.15
C LYS A 66 -7.68 -16.85 -5.02
N TYR A 67 -7.83 -15.58 -4.69
CA TYR A 67 -7.09 -14.48 -5.32
C TYR A 67 -5.67 -14.39 -4.76
N THR A 68 -4.95 -15.51 -4.80
CA THR A 68 -3.57 -15.61 -4.31
C THR A 68 -2.70 -16.38 -5.29
N ASN A 69 -1.42 -16.05 -5.31
CA ASN A 69 -0.38 -16.79 -6.00
C ASN A 69 0.75 -17.10 -5.00
N TYR A 70 1.04 -18.38 -4.75
CA TYR A 70 1.98 -18.82 -3.70
C TYR A 70 1.70 -18.17 -2.34
N ASP A 71 0.43 -18.14 -1.93
CA ASP A 71 -0.06 -17.50 -0.69
C ASP A 71 0.14 -15.98 -0.59
N VAL A 72 0.52 -15.33 -1.69
CA VAL A 72 0.57 -13.87 -1.80
C VAL A 72 -0.71 -13.38 -2.48
N THR A 73 -1.39 -12.42 -1.85
CA THR A 73 -2.62 -11.82 -2.37
C THR A 73 -2.38 -11.11 -3.70
N LEU A 74 -3.19 -11.42 -4.71
CA LEU A 74 -3.18 -10.76 -6.02
C LEU A 74 -4.03 -9.48 -5.97
N GLY A 75 -3.67 -8.56 -5.10
CA GLY A 75 -4.42 -7.32 -4.90
C GLY A 75 -3.72 -6.40 -3.91
N ALA A 76 -4.46 -5.88 -2.94
CA ALA A 76 -3.88 -5.00 -1.93
C ALA A 76 -2.79 -5.71 -1.11
N PRO A 77 -1.61 -5.12 -0.97
CA PRO A 77 -0.48 -5.75 -0.27
C PRO A 77 -0.71 -5.93 1.23
N ILE A 78 -1.75 -5.31 1.77
CA ILE A 78 -2.16 -5.44 3.18
C ILE A 78 -3.17 -6.57 3.42
N ASP A 79 -3.53 -7.32 2.36
CA ASP A 79 -4.47 -8.45 2.41
C ASP A 79 -5.90 -8.06 2.86
N THR A 80 -6.71 -9.02 3.26
CA THR A 80 -8.06 -8.84 3.79
C THR A 80 -8.05 -8.12 5.16
N GLU A 81 -9.21 -7.63 5.61
CA GLU A 81 -9.44 -7.08 6.96
C GLU A 81 -8.38 -6.09 7.43
N SER A 82 -7.87 -5.31 6.51
CA SER A 82 -6.76 -4.40 6.75
C SER A 82 -7.06 -3.01 6.20
N LYS A 83 -6.38 -2.00 6.72
CA LYS A 83 -6.49 -0.63 6.22
C LYS A 83 -5.17 0.12 6.34
N SER A 84 -4.99 1.07 5.46
CA SER A 84 -3.85 1.99 5.55
C SER A 84 -4.22 3.39 5.12
N ILE A 85 -3.51 4.35 5.68
CA ILE A 85 -3.48 5.72 5.20
C ILE A 85 -2.03 6.12 4.99
N GLU A 86 -1.73 6.68 3.83
CA GLU A 86 -0.38 7.08 3.45
C GLU A 86 -0.37 8.51 2.93
N ILE A 87 0.56 9.31 3.43
CA ILE A 87 0.98 10.57 2.82
C ILE A 87 2.33 10.31 2.20
N TRP A 88 2.47 10.60 0.92
CA TRP A 88 3.70 10.41 0.19
C TRP A 88 4.02 11.62 -0.67
N GLY A 89 5.28 11.78 -1.03
CA GLY A 89 5.67 12.82 -1.94
C GLY A 89 6.98 12.53 -2.66
N THR A 90 7.13 13.23 -3.78
CA THR A 90 8.36 13.26 -4.56
C THR A 90 8.68 14.71 -4.88
N THR A 91 9.91 15.13 -4.57
CA THR A 91 10.42 16.46 -4.90
C THR A 91 11.60 16.31 -5.83
N ASN A 92 11.47 16.79 -7.05
CA ASN A 92 12.58 16.92 -7.98
C ASN A 92 13.35 18.20 -7.66
N ILE A 93 14.59 18.05 -7.18
CA ILE A 93 15.49 19.15 -6.81
C ILE A 93 16.18 19.69 -8.07
N SER A 94 16.42 18.81 -9.04
CA SER A 94 16.96 19.14 -10.35
C SER A 94 16.49 18.08 -11.37
N GLN A 95 16.89 18.23 -12.62
CA GLN A 95 16.54 17.27 -13.67
C GLN A 95 17.03 15.84 -13.39
N ASN A 96 18.05 15.70 -12.56
CA ASN A 96 18.71 14.44 -12.29
C ASN A 96 18.71 14.04 -10.79
N LYS A 97 18.01 14.77 -9.93
CA LYS A 97 17.95 14.48 -8.48
C LYS A 97 16.53 14.60 -7.96
N SER A 98 16.07 13.59 -7.26
CA SER A 98 14.79 13.61 -6.56
C SER A 98 14.88 13.05 -5.14
N ILE A 99 14.00 13.54 -4.28
CA ILE A 99 13.75 12.99 -2.94
C ILE A 99 12.34 12.43 -2.92
N ASN A 100 12.21 11.21 -2.40
CA ASN A 100 10.94 10.55 -2.17
C ASN A 100 10.74 10.37 -0.67
N TYR A 101 9.53 10.57 -0.20
CA TYR A 101 9.20 10.40 1.21
C TYR A 101 7.79 9.87 1.38
N SER A 102 7.58 9.05 2.40
CA SER A 102 6.23 8.68 2.80
C SER A 102 6.13 8.38 4.30
N ILE A 103 4.93 8.60 4.81
CA ILE A 103 4.50 8.22 6.14
C ILE A 103 3.21 7.44 5.97
N LYS A 104 3.19 6.19 6.41
CA LYS A 104 2.08 5.28 6.28
C LYS A 104 1.70 4.70 7.63
N LYS A 105 0.45 4.87 8.01
CA LYS A 105 -0.17 4.11 9.10
C LYS A 105 -0.83 2.88 8.53
N ILE A 106 -0.60 1.71 9.13
CA ILE A 106 -1.14 0.44 8.68
C ILE A 106 -1.83 -0.25 9.86
N ILE A 107 -2.98 -0.85 9.60
CA ILE A 107 -3.63 -1.82 10.48
C ILE A 107 -3.83 -3.08 9.66
N ILE A 108 -3.30 -4.19 10.13
CA ILE A 108 -3.44 -5.52 9.53
C ILE A 108 -4.30 -6.38 10.44
N ASN A 109 -5.20 -7.17 9.84
CA ASN A 109 -6.07 -8.10 10.54
C ASN A 109 -6.89 -7.42 11.66
N ASP A 110 -7.68 -6.43 11.33
CA ASP A 110 -8.48 -5.63 12.29
C ASP A 110 -9.49 -6.49 13.06
N THR A 111 -9.85 -7.65 12.54
CA THR A 111 -10.78 -8.63 13.16
C THR A 111 -10.11 -9.68 14.05
N ASN A 112 -8.78 -9.71 14.18
CA ASN A 112 -8.02 -10.76 14.86
C ASN A 112 -8.28 -12.18 14.32
N TRP A 113 -8.45 -12.31 13.01
CA TRP A 113 -8.67 -13.61 12.40
C TRP A 113 -7.39 -14.46 12.40
N SER A 114 -7.43 -15.63 13.07
CA SER A 114 -6.24 -16.47 13.26
C SER A 114 -5.64 -17.05 11.98
N SER A 115 -6.44 -17.14 10.91
CA SER A 115 -6.00 -17.65 9.60
C SER A 115 -5.64 -16.54 8.60
N HIS A 116 -5.48 -15.30 9.06
CA HIS A 116 -5.04 -14.20 8.21
C HIS A 116 -3.59 -14.41 7.74
N ARG A 117 -3.34 -14.22 6.43
CA ARG A 117 -2.07 -14.59 5.80
C ARG A 117 -0.85 -13.80 6.28
N LEU A 118 -1.03 -12.53 6.64
CA LEU A 118 0.07 -11.66 7.08
C LEU A 118 0.31 -11.70 8.59
N SER A 119 -0.73 -11.90 9.38
CA SER A 119 -0.60 -11.95 10.84
C SER A 119 -1.82 -12.61 11.47
N SER A 120 -1.63 -13.56 12.37
CA SER A 120 -2.71 -14.20 13.11
C SER A 120 -3.40 -13.29 14.15
N ASN A 121 -2.85 -12.13 14.42
CA ASN A 121 -3.39 -11.15 15.36
C ASN A 121 -3.42 -9.76 14.71
N ARG A 122 -4.29 -8.89 15.23
CA ARG A 122 -4.30 -7.49 14.84
C ARG A 122 -2.95 -6.83 15.11
N GLN A 123 -2.41 -6.21 14.08
CA GLN A 123 -1.19 -5.40 14.17
C GLN A 123 -1.50 -3.98 13.71
N GLU A 124 -0.91 -3.01 14.39
CA GLU A 124 -1.02 -1.60 14.03
C GLU A 124 0.34 -0.93 14.19
N GLY A 125 0.73 -0.15 13.21
CA GLY A 125 2.02 0.54 13.27
C GLY A 125 2.22 1.54 12.14
N TRP A 126 3.43 2.10 12.12
CA TRP A 126 3.87 3.12 11.17
C TRP A 126 5.01 2.60 10.31
N LEU A 127 4.97 2.96 9.05
CA LEU A 127 6.05 2.79 8.10
C LEU A 127 6.43 4.16 7.54
N ASN A 128 7.68 4.56 7.78
CA ASN A 128 8.23 5.82 7.29
C ASN A 128 9.32 5.51 6.27
N LYS A 129 9.35 6.22 5.17
CA LYS A 129 10.37 6.07 4.12
C LYS A 129 10.92 7.43 3.71
N LEU A 130 12.22 7.46 3.48
CA LEU A 130 12.93 8.58 2.89
C LEU A 130 13.90 8.03 1.86
N GLY A 131 13.75 8.43 0.61
CA GLY A 131 14.59 7.99 -0.48
C GLY A 131 15.21 9.15 -1.25
N MET A 132 16.32 8.88 -1.90
CA MET A 132 16.95 9.79 -2.84
C MET A 132 17.33 9.04 -4.11
N THR A 133 17.04 9.65 -5.25
CA THR A 133 17.46 9.16 -6.55
C THR A 133 18.37 10.18 -7.21
N ILE A 134 19.52 9.73 -7.70
CA ILE A 134 20.46 10.50 -8.53
C ILE A 134 20.61 9.78 -9.85
N SER A 135 20.32 10.45 -10.95
CA SER A 135 20.38 9.90 -12.32
C SER A 135 21.41 10.64 -13.15
N THR A 136 22.24 9.91 -13.86
CA THR A 136 23.17 10.42 -14.90
C THR A 136 22.83 9.77 -16.22
N ASP A 137 23.56 10.11 -17.26
CA ASP A 137 23.37 9.47 -18.58
C ASP A 137 23.70 7.98 -18.57
N SER A 138 24.63 7.56 -17.70
CA SER A 138 25.15 6.19 -17.67
C SER A 138 24.63 5.35 -16.50
N PHE A 139 24.16 5.94 -15.42
CA PHE A 139 23.70 5.20 -14.25
C PHE A 139 22.65 5.97 -13.44
N GLU A 140 21.96 5.23 -12.60
CA GLU A 140 21.06 5.76 -11.60
C GLU A 140 21.36 5.11 -10.25
N ILE A 141 21.46 5.92 -9.22
CA ILE A 141 21.63 5.47 -7.83
C ILE A 141 20.34 5.80 -7.07
N GLN A 142 19.78 4.79 -6.46
CA GLN A 142 18.63 4.91 -5.57
C GLN A 142 19.07 4.50 -4.15
N SER A 143 18.77 5.34 -3.18
CA SER A 143 19.00 5.02 -1.76
C SER A 143 17.71 5.24 -0.99
N ASP A 144 17.29 4.24 -0.21
CA ASP A 144 16.08 4.28 0.58
C ASP A 144 16.38 3.93 2.04
N LEU A 145 16.01 4.82 2.92
CA LEU A 145 15.98 4.61 4.36
C LEU A 145 14.54 4.41 4.79
N SER A 146 14.23 3.32 5.47
CA SER A 146 12.90 3.10 6.02
C SER A 146 12.94 2.71 7.47
N TYR A 147 11.93 3.13 8.20
CA TYR A 147 11.71 2.76 9.60
C TYR A 147 10.30 2.22 9.76
N GLN A 148 10.20 1.07 10.43
CA GLN A 148 8.96 0.39 10.73
C GLN A 148 8.92 0.08 12.23
N ASP A 149 7.89 0.54 12.94
CA ASP A 149 7.79 0.37 14.39
C ASP A 149 7.19 -0.97 14.83
N THR A 150 6.51 -1.66 13.90
CA THR A 150 5.84 -2.93 14.17
C THR A 150 6.18 -3.91 13.04
N PRO A 151 6.48 -5.20 13.33
CA PRO A 151 6.66 -6.19 12.29
C PRO A 151 5.31 -6.50 11.64
N PHE A 152 5.19 -6.23 10.33
CA PHE A 152 4.02 -6.58 9.55
C PHE A 152 4.29 -7.86 8.76
N GLY A 153 3.53 -8.92 9.03
CA GLY A 153 3.75 -10.21 8.43
C GLY A 153 5.16 -10.75 8.74
N ASN A 154 5.92 -11.08 7.70
CA ASN A 154 7.28 -11.57 7.82
C ASN A 154 8.34 -10.46 7.80
N SER A 155 7.93 -9.19 7.78
CA SER A 155 8.89 -8.08 7.77
C SER A 155 9.49 -7.84 9.16
N LEU A 156 10.77 -7.47 9.19
CA LEU A 156 11.44 -7.08 10.41
C LEU A 156 11.05 -5.63 10.78
N HIS A 157 10.84 -5.38 12.08
CA HIS A 157 10.72 -4.02 12.58
C HIS A 157 12.10 -3.36 12.74
N GLY A 158 12.13 -2.04 12.70
CA GLY A 158 13.34 -1.26 12.88
C GLY A 158 13.74 -0.47 11.64
N LEU A 159 15.01 -0.14 11.58
CA LEU A 159 15.60 0.66 10.51
C LEU A 159 16.15 -0.25 9.41
N SER A 160 15.87 0.09 8.16
CA SER A 160 16.48 -0.55 7.00
C SER A 160 17.04 0.47 6.02
N LEU A 161 18.17 0.13 5.41
CA LEU A 161 18.80 0.91 4.36
C LEU A 161 18.94 0.03 3.12
N ASN A 162 18.42 0.51 1.99
CA ASN A 162 18.61 -0.11 0.68
C ASN A 162 19.43 0.82 -0.22
N LEU A 163 20.36 0.26 -0.93
CA LEU A 163 21.13 0.95 -1.98
C LEU A 163 21.05 0.14 -3.26
N ASN A 164 20.62 0.78 -4.33
CA ASN A 164 20.51 0.16 -5.64
C ASN A 164 21.23 1.01 -6.69
N THR A 165 21.91 0.36 -7.63
CA THR A 165 22.56 1.02 -8.75
C THR A 165 22.11 0.37 -10.04
N ILE A 166 21.59 1.16 -10.97
CA ILE A 166 21.07 0.73 -12.26
C ILE A 166 21.96 1.34 -13.34
N TYR A 167 22.57 0.50 -14.17
CA TYR A 167 23.29 0.94 -15.37
C TYR A 167 22.33 1.13 -16.53
N LYS A 168 22.51 2.20 -17.27
CA LYS A 168 21.76 2.53 -18.49
C LYS A 168 22.65 2.21 -19.70
N PHE A 169 22.14 1.40 -20.59
CA PHE A 169 22.79 1.01 -21.85
C PHE A 169 22.23 1.79 -23.03
#